data_25c2c1bb52fa09d6e7847b6f113a73f2
#
_entry.id   25c2c1bb52fa09d6e7847b6f113a73f2
#
_cell.length_a   1.000
_cell.length_b   1.000
_cell.length_c   1.000
_cell.angle_alpha   90.00
_cell.angle_beta   90.00
_cell.angle_gamma   90.00
#
_symmetry.space_group_name_H-M   'P 1'
#
loop_
_entity.id
_entity.type
_entity.pdbx_description
1 polymer ?
#
loop_
_entity_poly.entity_id
_entity_poly.type
_entity_poly.pdbx_seq_one_letter_code
_entity_poly.pdbx_strand_id
1 'polypeptide(L)'
;EKKTFVHLTNKIKTGMYSVNNSQDVLVRYFPDNEFSAVYVKSELLKTEVSLDNCIRFEFVKGSLFNDKITIISNKGITECEQFVNEIKSGQKAKDAGLYDLVKQPDGTLKNCYVYGYVCGVIQDDINIVIPLEVMSFDDKAYSIKINDIEYVLAQEWIDKLMSK
;
A
#
# COMPACT_ATOMS: atom_id res chain seq x y z
N GLU A 1 5.79 16.04 10.90
CA GLU A 1 6.83 15.09 11.38
C GLU A 1 7.59 14.57 10.18
N LYS A 2 8.91 14.74 10.19
CA LYS A 2 9.76 14.17 9.13
C LYS A 2 9.74 12.65 9.30
N LYS A 3 9.14 11.91 8.37
CA LYS A 3 9.38 10.46 8.29
C LYS A 3 10.87 10.27 8.08
N THR A 4 11.53 9.70 9.07
CA THR A 4 12.94 9.34 8.96
C THR A 4 13.04 8.20 7.98
N PHE A 5 13.73 8.40 6.86
CA PHE A 5 14.08 7.32 5.96
C PHE A 5 14.81 6.24 6.75
N VAL A 6 14.39 5.00 6.55
CA VAL A 6 15.04 3.85 7.15
C VAL A 6 16.46 3.77 6.60
N HIS A 7 17.46 4.12 7.41
CA HIS A 7 18.85 3.90 7.04
C HIS A 7 19.20 2.43 7.25
N LEU A 8 19.45 1.71 6.15
CA LEU A 8 20.01 0.36 6.20
C LEU A 8 21.47 0.47 6.62
N THR A 9 21.76 0.13 7.87
CA THR A 9 23.05 0.45 8.47
C THR A 9 24.06 -0.69 8.44
N ASN A 10 23.62 -1.93 8.59
CA ASN A 10 24.53 -3.08 8.63
C ASN A 10 23.99 -4.28 7.83
N LYS A 11 24.83 -4.83 6.96
CA LYS A 11 24.56 -6.07 6.26
C LYS A 11 24.82 -7.26 7.20
N ILE A 12 23.77 -7.92 7.65
CA ILE A 12 23.86 -9.06 8.56
C ILE A 12 24.13 -10.36 7.79
N LYS A 13 23.44 -10.55 6.66
CA LYS A 13 23.65 -11.65 5.69
C LYS A 13 23.46 -11.08 4.29
N THR A 14 23.80 -11.85 3.26
CA THR A 14 23.58 -11.42 1.89
C THR A 14 22.13 -10.99 1.70
N GLY A 15 21.91 -9.70 1.40
CA GLY A 15 20.59 -9.09 1.21
C GLY A 15 19.80 -8.77 2.47
N MET A 16 20.33 -9.00 3.67
CA MET A 16 19.68 -8.62 4.93
C MET A 16 20.41 -7.44 5.57
N TYR A 17 19.65 -6.49 6.08
CA TYR A 17 20.17 -5.25 6.68
C TYR A 17 19.43 -4.95 7.99
N SER A 18 20.12 -4.43 8.97
CA SER A 18 19.51 -3.86 10.16
C SER A 18 19.00 -2.45 9.89
N VAL A 19 18.01 -2.05 10.65
CA VAL A 19 17.44 -0.70 10.59
C VAL A 19 17.96 0.09 11.79
N ASN A 20 18.59 1.24 11.54
CA ASN A 20 19.14 2.12 12.58
C ASN A 20 20.00 1.39 13.63
N ASN A 21 20.83 0.44 13.18
CA ASN A 21 21.67 -0.41 14.04
C ASN A 21 20.86 -1.31 15.01
N SER A 22 19.55 -1.41 14.90
CA SER A 22 18.73 -2.31 15.69
C SER A 22 18.61 -3.68 14.98
N GLN A 23 18.64 -4.75 15.77
CA GLN A 23 18.30 -6.09 15.27
C GLN A 23 16.81 -6.42 15.40
N ASP A 24 16.02 -5.50 15.91
CA ASP A 24 14.58 -5.68 16.14
C ASP A 24 13.77 -5.55 14.86
N VAL A 25 14.32 -4.79 13.89
CA VAL A 25 13.77 -4.65 12.55
C VAL A 25 14.84 -4.97 11.53
N LEU A 26 14.58 -5.95 10.68
CA LEU A 26 15.48 -6.35 9.60
C LEU A 26 14.78 -6.14 8.25
N VAL A 27 15.53 -5.68 7.26
CA VAL A 27 15.04 -5.52 5.89
C VAL A 27 15.82 -6.46 4.97
N ARG A 28 15.10 -7.27 4.22
CA ARG A 28 15.67 -8.02 3.10
C ARG A 28 15.46 -7.22 1.83
N TYR A 29 16.54 -6.73 1.26
CA TYR A 29 16.54 -5.96 0.04
C TYR A 29 16.77 -6.86 -1.18
N PHE A 30 15.95 -6.69 -2.21
CA PHE A 30 16.04 -7.35 -3.50
C PHE A 30 16.35 -6.28 -4.56
N PRO A 31 17.59 -6.14 -5.04
CA PRO A 31 17.95 -5.05 -5.94
C PRO A 31 17.23 -5.08 -7.30
N ASP A 32 16.77 -6.26 -7.73
CA ASP A 32 16.09 -6.45 -9.01
C ASP A 32 14.55 -6.32 -8.92
N ASN A 33 14.03 -6.18 -7.71
CA ASN A 33 12.61 -6.02 -7.44
C ASN A 33 12.42 -4.79 -6.56
N GLU A 34 11.45 -3.96 -6.86
CA GLU A 34 11.06 -2.81 -6.02
C GLU A 34 10.56 -3.22 -4.62
N PHE A 35 10.62 -4.52 -4.31
CA PHE A 35 10.13 -5.10 -3.07
C PHE A 35 11.24 -5.38 -2.07
N SER A 36 11.06 -4.85 -0.87
CA SER A 36 11.82 -5.23 0.31
C SER A 36 10.90 -5.93 1.31
N ALA A 37 11.31 -7.08 1.84
CA ALA A 37 10.61 -7.70 2.94
C ALA A 37 11.15 -7.12 4.27
N VAL A 38 10.24 -6.72 5.15
CA VAL A 38 10.57 -6.22 6.49
C VAL A 38 10.22 -7.30 7.50
N TYR A 39 11.17 -7.61 8.35
CA TYR A 39 11.03 -8.56 9.45
C TYR A 39 11.10 -7.79 10.76
N VAL A 40 10.10 -7.95 11.59
CA VAL A 40 10.02 -7.33 12.92
C VAL A 40 9.96 -8.43 13.95
N LYS A 41 10.65 -8.27 15.08
CA LYS A 41 10.53 -9.21 16.19
C LYS A 41 9.07 -9.26 16.64
N SER A 42 8.54 -10.47 16.81
CA SER A 42 7.14 -10.69 17.18
C SER A 42 6.74 -10.02 18.49
N GLU A 43 7.67 -9.92 19.42
CA GLU A 43 7.49 -9.26 20.74
C GLU A 43 7.23 -7.73 20.64
N LEU A 44 7.58 -7.11 19.49
CA LEU A 44 7.33 -5.69 19.24
C LEU A 44 5.94 -5.44 18.63
N LEU A 45 5.30 -6.50 18.14
CA LEU A 45 3.96 -6.39 17.56
C LEU A 45 2.92 -6.36 18.67
N LYS A 46 2.16 -5.28 18.75
CA LYS A 46 1.06 -5.12 19.71
C LYS A 46 -0.22 -5.81 19.27
N THR A 47 -0.31 -6.09 17.96
CA THR A 47 -1.45 -6.77 17.35
C THR A 47 -1.01 -7.56 16.12
N GLU A 48 -1.85 -8.43 15.63
CA GLU A 48 -1.63 -9.16 14.38
C GLU A 48 -1.58 -8.20 13.20
N VAL A 49 -0.68 -8.47 12.26
CA VAL A 49 -0.56 -7.69 11.02
C VAL A 49 -1.65 -8.15 10.05
N SER A 50 -2.80 -7.48 10.11
CA SER A 50 -3.93 -7.70 9.23
C SER A 50 -4.65 -6.39 8.92
N LEU A 51 -5.40 -6.33 7.81
CA LEU A 51 -6.18 -5.14 7.44
C LEU A 51 -7.27 -4.82 8.46
N ASP A 52 -7.77 -5.82 9.17
CA ASP A 52 -8.80 -5.67 10.20
C ASP A 52 -8.28 -4.96 11.47
N ASN A 53 -6.96 -4.91 11.62
CA ASN A 53 -6.28 -4.25 12.75
C ASN A 53 -5.68 -2.88 12.38
N CYS A 54 -6.01 -2.34 11.20
CA CYS A 54 -5.54 -1.01 10.81
C CYS A 54 -6.16 0.07 11.71
N ILE A 55 -5.31 0.96 12.23
CA ILE A 55 -5.75 2.10 13.06
C ILE A 55 -6.08 3.33 12.22
N ARG A 56 -5.54 3.41 10.99
CA ARG A 56 -5.86 4.43 9.98
C ARG A 56 -5.39 4.01 8.60
N PHE A 57 -5.86 4.71 7.58
CA PHE A 57 -5.33 4.63 6.22
C PHE A 57 -4.65 5.93 5.80
N GLU A 58 -3.54 5.80 5.08
CA GLU A 58 -2.80 6.89 4.46
C GLU A 58 -2.66 6.61 2.96
N PHE A 59 -2.71 7.64 2.12
CA PHE A 59 -2.43 7.50 0.71
C PHE A 59 -1.07 8.09 0.37
N VAL A 60 -0.28 7.34 -0.39
CA VAL A 60 1.02 7.75 -0.92
C VAL A 60 0.96 7.70 -2.44
N LYS A 61 1.03 8.84 -3.10
CA LYS A 61 0.99 8.92 -4.56
C LYS A 61 2.33 8.53 -5.17
N GLY A 62 2.29 7.69 -6.19
CA GLY A 62 3.48 7.20 -6.88
C GLY A 62 4.22 6.13 -6.08
N SER A 63 5.48 6.34 -5.75
CA SER A 63 6.31 5.40 -5.00
C SER A 63 5.98 5.41 -3.51
N LEU A 64 6.09 4.24 -2.85
CA LEU A 64 6.01 4.11 -1.38
C LEU A 64 7.05 4.96 -0.63
N PHE A 65 8.09 5.42 -1.31
CA PHE A 65 9.14 6.29 -0.77
C PHE A 65 8.84 7.79 -0.97
N ASN A 66 7.64 8.13 -1.46
CA ASN A 66 7.24 9.52 -1.60
C ASN A 66 6.91 10.14 -0.22
N ASP A 67 7.42 11.34 0.02
CA ASP A 67 7.21 12.07 1.29
C ASP A 67 5.81 12.68 1.42
N LYS A 68 5.05 12.74 0.33
CA LYS A 68 3.69 13.30 0.33
C LYS A 68 2.68 12.22 0.70
N ILE A 69 2.10 12.37 1.88
CA ILE A 69 1.09 11.47 2.42
C ILE A 69 -0.22 12.23 2.55
N THR A 70 -1.28 11.62 2.05
CA THR A 70 -2.65 12.07 2.30
C THR A 70 -3.30 11.13 3.30
N ILE A 71 -3.75 11.65 4.44
CA ILE A 71 -4.51 10.85 5.41
C ILE A 71 -5.93 10.70 4.87
N ILE A 72 -6.34 9.47 4.58
CA ILE A 72 -7.68 9.14 4.07
C ILE A 72 -8.67 9.06 5.24
N SER A 73 -8.25 8.40 6.32
CA SER A 73 -9.02 8.20 7.52
C SER A 73 -8.11 8.15 8.73
N ASN A 74 -8.51 8.84 9.80
CA ASN A 74 -7.84 8.83 11.10
C ASN A 74 -8.80 8.48 12.26
N LYS A 75 -10.00 7.95 11.93
CA LYS A 75 -11.05 7.68 12.92
C LYS A 75 -10.97 6.30 13.58
N GLY A 76 -9.88 5.57 13.32
CA GLY A 76 -9.59 4.31 13.98
C GLY A 76 -10.08 3.07 13.25
N ILE A 77 -10.04 1.94 13.95
CA ILE A 77 -10.23 0.59 13.40
C ILE A 77 -11.58 0.44 12.69
N THR A 78 -12.67 0.93 13.27
CA THR A 78 -14.02 0.77 12.70
C THR A 78 -14.16 1.39 11.32
N GLU A 79 -13.56 2.56 11.08
CA GLU A 79 -13.61 3.19 9.75
C GLU A 79 -12.70 2.47 8.75
N CYS A 80 -11.59 1.92 9.20
CA CYS A 80 -10.72 1.09 8.38
C CYS A 80 -11.42 -0.20 7.95
N GLU A 81 -12.11 -0.88 8.86
CA GLU A 81 -12.91 -2.06 8.56
C GLU A 81 -14.02 -1.73 7.55
N GLN A 82 -14.71 -0.62 7.73
CA GLN A 82 -15.74 -0.16 6.81
C GLN A 82 -15.17 0.08 5.41
N PHE A 83 -14.05 0.78 5.29
CA PHE A 83 -13.35 1.01 4.02
C PHE A 83 -13.03 -0.31 3.30
N VAL A 84 -12.43 -1.27 4.00
CA VAL A 84 -12.07 -2.57 3.43
C VAL A 84 -13.30 -3.35 2.98
N ASN A 85 -14.37 -3.34 3.79
CA ASN A 85 -15.61 -4.04 3.50
C ASN A 85 -16.36 -3.42 2.32
N GLU A 86 -16.42 -2.11 2.22
CA GLU A 86 -17.01 -1.39 1.08
C GLU A 86 -16.30 -1.76 -0.21
N ILE A 87 -14.97 -1.75 -0.22
CA ILE A 87 -14.20 -2.13 -1.41
C ILE A 87 -14.41 -3.60 -1.78
N LYS A 88 -14.34 -4.52 -0.82
CA LYS A 88 -14.55 -5.96 -1.06
C LYS A 88 -15.97 -6.30 -1.52
N SER A 89 -16.95 -5.48 -1.16
CA SER A 89 -18.35 -5.62 -1.64
C SER A 89 -18.55 -5.09 -3.06
N GLY A 90 -17.59 -4.32 -3.57
CA GLY A 90 -17.62 -3.73 -4.90
C GLY A 90 -17.28 -4.73 -6.01
N GLN A 91 -17.30 -4.23 -7.25
CA GLN A 91 -17.02 -5.02 -8.43
C GLN A 91 -15.51 -5.30 -8.57
N LYS A 92 -15.14 -6.52 -9.00
CA LYS A 92 -13.76 -6.84 -9.34
C LYS A 92 -13.35 -6.11 -10.62
N ALA A 93 -12.11 -5.63 -10.69
CA ALA A 93 -11.58 -4.88 -11.82
C ALA A 93 -11.69 -5.66 -13.15
N LYS A 94 -11.45 -6.97 -13.11
CA LYS A 94 -11.58 -7.86 -14.27
C LYS A 94 -13.03 -7.92 -14.78
N ASP A 95 -13.98 -8.08 -13.87
CA ASP A 95 -15.40 -8.20 -14.21
C ASP A 95 -16.00 -6.87 -14.68
N ALA A 96 -15.40 -5.76 -14.24
CA ALA A 96 -15.72 -4.40 -14.70
C ALA A 96 -15.11 -4.05 -16.07
N GLY A 97 -14.26 -4.91 -16.63
CA GLY A 97 -13.59 -4.65 -17.91
C GLY A 97 -12.57 -3.52 -17.86
N LEU A 98 -11.97 -3.20 -16.70
CA LEU A 98 -11.03 -2.08 -16.59
C LEU A 98 -9.81 -2.25 -17.52
N TYR A 99 -9.34 -3.48 -17.67
CA TYR A 99 -8.23 -3.78 -18.57
C TYR A 99 -8.57 -3.57 -20.04
N ASP A 100 -9.83 -3.73 -20.43
CA ASP A 100 -10.28 -3.50 -21.80
C ASP A 100 -10.26 -2.02 -22.18
N LEU A 101 -10.35 -1.11 -21.18
CA LEU A 101 -10.23 0.35 -21.42
C LEU A 101 -8.86 0.77 -21.94
N VAL A 102 -7.82 0.01 -21.60
CA VAL A 102 -6.41 0.34 -21.87
C VAL A 102 -5.72 -0.66 -22.78
N LYS A 103 -6.44 -1.71 -23.22
CA LYS A 103 -5.91 -2.75 -24.10
C LYS A 103 -5.78 -2.25 -25.54
N GLN A 104 -4.62 -2.43 -26.11
CA GLN A 104 -4.34 -2.11 -27.50
C GLN A 104 -4.70 -3.29 -28.43
N PRO A 105 -4.83 -3.06 -29.76
CA PRO A 105 -5.13 -4.14 -30.71
C PRO A 105 -4.11 -5.28 -30.73
N ASP A 106 -2.86 -5.01 -30.35
CA ASP A 106 -1.79 -6.00 -30.23
C ASP A 106 -1.82 -6.76 -28.89
N GLY A 107 -2.79 -6.46 -28.01
CA GLY A 107 -2.94 -7.07 -26.70
C GLY A 107 -2.11 -6.43 -25.58
N THR A 108 -1.27 -5.45 -25.87
CA THR A 108 -0.53 -4.70 -24.86
C THR A 108 -1.44 -3.76 -24.09
N LEU A 109 -1.05 -3.38 -22.88
CA LEU A 109 -1.74 -2.40 -22.06
C LEU A 109 -1.01 -1.04 -22.21
N LYS A 110 -1.78 0.03 -22.47
CA LYS A 110 -1.24 1.39 -22.53
C LYS A 110 -1.94 2.25 -21.49
N ASN A 111 -1.16 3.12 -20.81
CA ASN A 111 -1.66 3.98 -19.74
C ASN A 111 -2.29 3.20 -18.54
N CYS A 112 -1.75 2.00 -18.25
CA CYS A 112 -2.04 1.26 -17.05
C CYS A 112 -0.78 1.29 -16.18
N TYR A 113 -0.89 1.87 -15.00
CA TYR A 113 0.27 2.06 -14.13
C TYR A 113 -0.13 2.15 -12.65
N VAL A 114 0.84 1.93 -11.77
CA VAL A 114 0.65 2.12 -10.33
C VAL A 114 0.50 3.61 -10.05
N TYR A 115 -0.69 4.02 -9.63
CA TYR A 115 -0.99 5.41 -9.26
C TYR A 115 -0.43 5.78 -7.89
N GLY A 116 -0.46 4.82 -6.97
CA GLY A 116 0.03 4.98 -5.61
C GLY A 116 -0.37 3.81 -4.72
N TYR A 117 -0.32 4.04 -3.42
CA TYR A 117 -0.61 3.01 -2.42
C TYR A 117 -1.51 3.57 -1.33
N VAL A 118 -2.52 2.82 -0.96
CA VAL A 118 -3.24 3.01 0.30
C VAL A 118 -2.52 2.18 1.36
N CYS A 119 -1.94 2.83 2.33
CA CYS A 119 -1.19 2.19 3.41
C CYS A 119 -2.07 2.05 4.64
N GLY A 120 -2.46 0.84 4.99
CA GLY A 120 -3.09 0.54 6.26
C GLY A 120 -2.06 0.55 7.38
N VAL A 121 -2.15 1.50 8.29
CA VAL A 121 -1.23 1.61 9.43
C VAL A 121 -1.73 0.70 10.55
N ILE A 122 -0.90 -0.24 10.95
CA ILE A 122 -1.19 -1.19 12.05
C ILE A 122 -0.69 -0.63 13.39
N GLN A 123 0.50 -0.06 13.38
CA GLN A 123 1.19 0.37 14.59
C GLN A 123 2.06 1.57 14.30
N ASP A 124 1.92 2.63 15.09
CA ASP A 124 2.59 3.91 14.85
C ASP A 124 4.04 3.96 15.32
N ASP A 125 4.30 3.41 16.50
CA ASP A 125 5.60 3.53 17.16
C ASP A 125 6.75 2.84 16.40
N ILE A 126 6.44 1.79 15.64
CA ILE A 126 7.39 1.12 14.73
C ILE A 126 6.98 1.21 13.26
N ASN A 127 5.97 2.04 12.95
CA ASN A 127 5.50 2.34 11.59
C ASN A 127 5.24 1.09 10.73
N ILE A 128 4.47 0.14 11.26
CA ILE A 128 4.05 -1.05 10.52
C ILE A 128 2.86 -0.69 9.65
N VAL A 129 3.00 -0.91 8.35
CA VAL A 129 1.97 -0.62 7.36
C VAL A 129 1.74 -1.80 6.42
N ILE A 130 0.51 -1.96 5.94
CA ILE A 130 0.15 -2.86 4.84
C ILE A 130 -0.12 -2.00 3.60
N PRO A 131 0.74 -2.04 2.58
CA PRO A 131 0.52 -1.30 1.35
C PRO A 131 -0.52 -2.01 0.47
N LEU A 132 -1.54 -1.28 0.03
CA LEU A 132 -2.51 -1.70 -0.96
C LEU A 132 -2.26 -0.92 -2.24
N GLU A 133 -1.91 -1.62 -3.31
CA GLU A 133 -1.60 -1.01 -4.59
C GLU A 133 -2.86 -0.43 -5.26
N VAL A 134 -2.76 0.81 -5.72
CA VAL A 134 -3.80 1.49 -6.50
C VAL A 134 -3.32 1.64 -7.92
N MET A 135 -4.04 1.03 -8.87
CA MET A 135 -3.77 1.11 -10.30
C MET A 135 -4.61 2.19 -10.95
N SER A 136 -4.05 2.87 -11.93
CA SER A 136 -4.77 3.78 -12.84
C SER A 136 -4.95 3.12 -14.19
N PHE A 137 -6.12 3.31 -14.79
CA PHE A 137 -6.48 2.91 -16.14
C PHE A 137 -6.85 4.16 -16.96
N ASP A 138 -5.86 4.71 -17.66
CA ASP A 138 -5.96 5.92 -18.50
C ASP A 138 -6.45 7.17 -17.73
N ASP A 139 -6.17 7.24 -16.43
CA ASP A 139 -6.65 8.29 -15.51
C ASP A 139 -8.19 8.45 -15.44
N LYS A 140 -8.92 7.45 -15.94
CA LYS A 140 -10.40 7.46 -15.98
C LYS A 140 -11.04 6.50 -14.99
N ALA A 141 -10.35 5.42 -14.68
CA ALA A 141 -10.79 4.43 -13.73
C ALA A 141 -9.62 3.97 -12.87
N TYR A 142 -9.94 3.50 -11.68
CA TYR A 142 -8.94 3.07 -10.71
C TYR A 142 -9.37 1.76 -10.06
N SER A 143 -8.38 0.99 -9.65
CA SER A 143 -8.59 -0.20 -8.85
C SER A 143 -7.66 -0.21 -7.64
N ILE A 144 -7.99 -1.06 -6.68
CA ILE A 144 -7.16 -1.33 -5.50
C ILE A 144 -7.03 -2.82 -5.30
N LYS A 145 -5.82 -3.27 -5.01
CA LYS A 145 -5.52 -4.69 -4.79
C LYS A 145 -5.55 -5.03 -3.31
N ILE A 146 -6.45 -5.95 -2.92
CA ILE A 146 -6.58 -6.48 -1.57
C ILE A 146 -6.50 -8.00 -1.62
N ASN A 147 -5.54 -8.59 -0.92
CA ASN A 147 -5.34 -10.04 -0.86
C ASN A 147 -5.34 -10.72 -2.26
N ASP A 148 -4.55 -10.19 -3.18
CA ASP A 148 -4.43 -10.64 -4.58
C ASP A 148 -5.69 -10.52 -5.43
N ILE A 149 -6.75 -9.94 -4.91
CA ILE A 149 -7.96 -9.59 -5.66
C ILE A 149 -7.97 -8.09 -5.90
N GLU A 150 -8.19 -7.71 -7.14
CA GLU A 150 -8.27 -6.33 -7.57
C GLU A 150 -9.74 -5.91 -7.70
N TYR A 151 -10.10 -4.84 -7.01
CA TYR A 151 -11.45 -4.29 -6.96
C TYR A 151 -11.48 -2.89 -7.59
N VAL A 152 -12.60 -2.54 -8.23
CA VAL A 152 -12.85 -1.17 -8.70
C VAL A 152 -12.87 -0.23 -7.50
N LEU A 153 -12.12 0.85 -7.59
CA LEU A 153 -12.13 1.89 -6.58
C LEU A 153 -13.23 2.91 -6.94
N ALA A 154 -14.22 3.06 -6.06
CA ALA A 154 -15.32 3.98 -6.27
C ALA A 154 -14.86 5.44 -6.36
N GLN A 155 -15.58 6.27 -7.13
CA GLN A 155 -15.20 7.67 -7.39
C GLN A 155 -15.04 8.49 -6.10
N GLU A 156 -15.87 8.25 -5.10
CA GLU A 156 -15.78 8.93 -3.81
C GLU A 156 -14.43 8.71 -3.08
N TRP A 157 -13.86 7.51 -3.22
CA TRP A 157 -12.53 7.21 -2.69
C TRP A 157 -11.44 7.86 -3.51
N ILE A 158 -11.60 7.88 -4.85
CA ILE A 158 -10.67 8.56 -5.74
C ILE A 158 -10.61 10.05 -5.40
N ASP A 159 -11.76 10.68 -5.22
CA ASP A 159 -11.86 12.09 -4.85
C ASP A 159 -11.17 12.37 -3.50
N LYS A 160 -11.36 11.48 -2.51
CA LYS A 160 -10.64 11.55 -1.22
C LYS A 160 -9.12 11.42 -1.39
N LEU A 161 -8.66 10.50 -2.26
CA LEU A 161 -7.23 10.30 -2.55
C LEU A 161 -6.60 11.51 -3.27
N MET A 162 -7.38 12.20 -4.12
CA MET A 162 -6.94 13.33 -4.91
C MET A 162 -7.14 14.68 -4.20
N SER A 163 -7.95 14.74 -3.16
CA SER A 163 -8.14 15.95 -2.37
C SER A 163 -6.82 16.32 -1.67
N LYS A 164 -6.35 17.53 -1.93
CA LYS A 164 -5.11 18.09 -1.39
C LYS A 164 -5.27 18.53 0.05
#